data_8777ffd1f14ce7de62ca615700873997
#
_entry.id   8777ffd1f14ce7de62ca615700873997
#
_cell.length_a   1.000
_cell.length_b   1.000
_cell.length_c   1.000
_cell.angle_alpha   90.00
_cell.angle_beta   90.00
_cell.angle_gamma   90.00
#
_symmetry.space_group_name_H-M   'P 1'
#
loop_
_entity.id
_entity.type
_entity.pdbx_description
1 polymer ?
#
loop_
_entity_poly.entity_id
_entity_poly.type
_entity_poly.pdbx_seq_one_letter_code
_entity_poly.pdbx_strand_id
1 'polypeptide(L)'
;MGSRLHRRDRLSGLGGTDLSQNVYGTSFGYDRLLEQDEHNKWLLGLRGQISRAHQRVDGLHGASGDNRSYGIAAYATWQHAEGWYADTVLSWDWYDQNLKTRMLDGTPVHGSYHSYAGGISQEVGRMFRFDNGLFIEPQLQLSWYWIKGMDFTTSNGMDVDQDDAHALTGRAGLVVGKKWDLDNSRYFQ
;
A
#
# COMPACT_ATOMS: atom_id res chain seq x y z
N MET A 1 0.77 -2.35 -17.44
CA MET A 1 -0.03 -3.41 -16.78
C MET A 1 -1.03 -2.74 -15.85
N GLY A 2 -2.28 -3.18 -15.79
CA GLY A 2 -3.30 -2.60 -14.92
C GLY A 2 -3.84 -3.66 -13.96
N SER A 3 -4.09 -3.29 -12.70
CA SER A 3 -4.71 -4.16 -11.72
C SER A 3 -5.93 -3.48 -11.08
N ARG A 4 -6.91 -4.29 -10.69
CA ARG A 4 -8.08 -3.83 -9.93
C ARG A 4 -7.99 -4.43 -8.53
N LEU A 5 -8.25 -3.59 -7.53
CA LEU A 5 -8.32 -3.99 -6.13
C LEU A 5 -9.76 -3.87 -5.65
N HIS A 6 -10.26 -4.92 -5.02
CA HIS A 6 -11.46 -4.87 -4.18
C HIS A 6 -11.15 -5.58 -2.89
N ARG A 7 -11.27 -4.87 -1.78
CA ARG A 7 -11.03 -5.42 -0.44
C ARG A 7 -12.17 -5.01 0.49
N ARG A 8 -12.65 -5.96 1.28
CA ARG A 8 -13.62 -5.74 2.34
C ARG A 8 -13.03 -6.24 3.65
N ASP A 9 -12.90 -5.34 4.60
CA ASP A 9 -12.43 -5.64 5.95
C ASP A 9 -13.55 -5.39 6.95
N ARG A 10 -13.63 -6.24 7.97
CA ARG A 10 -14.51 -6.08 9.12
C ARG A 10 -13.71 -6.33 10.38
N LEU A 11 -13.71 -5.38 11.28
CA LEU A 11 -13.07 -5.46 12.58
C LEU A 11 -14.14 -5.27 13.66
N SER A 12 -14.22 -6.23 14.57
CA SER A 12 -15.10 -6.15 15.75
C SER A 12 -14.27 -5.72 16.95
N GLY A 13 -14.61 -4.58 17.55
CA GLY A 13 -13.94 -4.04 18.72
C GLY A 13 -14.53 -4.55 20.04
N LEU A 14 -13.71 -4.56 21.09
CA LEU A 14 -14.18 -4.78 22.47
C LEU A 14 -15.08 -3.57 22.84
N GLY A 15 -16.37 -3.82 23.12
CA GLY A 15 -17.33 -2.77 23.48
C GLY A 15 -18.48 -2.56 22.48
N GLY A 16 -18.66 -3.46 21.50
CA GLY A 16 -19.81 -3.43 20.59
C GLY A 16 -19.69 -2.40 19.47
N THR A 17 -18.49 -1.97 19.15
CA THR A 17 -18.20 -1.10 18.01
C THR A 17 -17.66 -1.93 16.86
N ASP A 18 -18.41 -2.04 15.76
CA ASP A 18 -17.96 -2.71 14.55
C ASP A 18 -17.48 -1.68 13.53
N LEU A 19 -16.28 -1.90 12.99
CA LEU A 19 -15.75 -1.14 11.86
C LEU A 19 -15.87 -1.98 10.60
N SER A 20 -16.51 -1.46 9.59
CA SER A 20 -16.55 -2.03 8.25
C SER A 20 -15.91 -1.09 7.24
N GLN A 21 -15.08 -1.63 6.36
CA GLN A 21 -14.41 -0.87 5.30
C GLN A 21 -14.51 -1.62 3.97
N ASN A 22 -14.90 -0.90 2.93
CA ASN A 22 -14.86 -1.36 1.55
C ASN A 22 -13.88 -0.47 0.77
N VAL A 23 -12.91 -1.07 0.10
CA VAL A 23 -11.91 -0.37 -0.72
C VAL A 23 -12.01 -0.84 -2.16
N TYR A 24 -12.08 0.10 -3.09
CA TYR A 24 -12.05 -0.13 -4.53
C TYR A 24 -10.96 0.72 -5.14
N GLY A 25 -10.16 0.14 -6.02
CA GLY A 25 -9.09 0.88 -6.66
C GLY A 25 -8.67 0.27 -8.00
N THR A 26 -7.98 1.09 -8.75
CA THR A 26 -7.33 0.71 -10.00
C THR A 26 -5.94 1.31 -10.01
N SER A 27 -4.96 0.53 -10.41
CA SER A 27 -3.62 1.01 -10.67
C SER A 27 -3.20 0.68 -12.10
N PHE A 28 -2.40 1.54 -12.66
CA PHE A 28 -1.79 1.39 -13.98
C PHE A 28 -0.32 1.78 -13.86
N GLY A 29 0.51 1.14 -14.63
CA GLY A 29 1.95 1.40 -14.60
C GLY A 29 2.60 1.07 -15.93
N TYR A 30 3.73 1.71 -16.13
CA TYR A 30 4.64 1.48 -17.23
C TYR A 30 6.03 1.28 -16.67
N ASP A 31 6.68 0.24 -17.12
CA ASP A 31 8.05 -0.10 -16.77
C ASP A 31 8.87 -0.36 -18.03
N ARG A 32 10.15 -0.04 -17.93
CA ARG A 32 11.11 -0.21 -18.99
C ARG A 32 12.40 -0.81 -18.45
N LEU A 33 12.88 -1.84 -19.12
CA LEU A 33 14.23 -2.33 -18.94
C LEU A 33 15.19 -1.25 -19.42
N LEU A 34 16.01 -0.71 -18.51
CA LEU A 34 16.92 0.39 -18.80
C LEU A 34 18.25 -0.12 -19.36
N GLU A 35 18.80 -1.13 -18.69
CA GLU A 35 20.10 -1.70 -19.01
C GLU A 35 20.09 -3.20 -18.69
N GLN A 36 20.72 -3.97 -19.56
CA GLN A 36 20.95 -5.40 -19.36
C GLN A 36 22.32 -5.74 -19.91
N ASP A 37 23.23 -6.11 -19.04
CA ASP A 37 24.51 -6.72 -19.36
C ASP A 37 24.53 -8.20 -18.94
N GLU A 38 25.70 -8.84 -19.00
CA GLU A 38 25.85 -10.26 -18.60
C GLU A 38 25.53 -10.52 -17.12
N HIS A 39 25.66 -9.50 -16.27
CA HIS A 39 25.56 -9.64 -14.83
C HIS A 39 24.42 -8.83 -14.20
N ASN A 40 24.02 -7.72 -14.81
CA ASN A 40 23.10 -6.76 -14.24
C ASN A 40 21.89 -6.50 -15.12
N LYS A 41 20.74 -6.32 -14.48
CA LYS A 41 19.50 -5.85 -15.12
C LYS A 41 18.92 -4.73 -14.29
N TRP A 42 18.57 -3.63 -14.95
CA TRP A 42 17.91 -2.50 -14.34
C TRP A 42 16.53 -2.29 -14.96
N LEU A 43 15.53 -2.24 -14.13
CA LEU A 43 14.16 -1.92 -14.50
C LEU A 43 13.74 -0.64 -13.79
N LEU A 44 13.25 0.34 -14.54
CA LEU A 44 12.61 1.53 -14.00
C LEU A 44 11.14 1.54 -14.36
N GLY A 45 10.31 2.00 -13.44
CA GLY A 45 8.90 2.10 -13.69
C GLY A 45 8.22 3.24 -12.96
N LEU A 46 7.04 3.59 -13.48
CA LEU A 46 6.12 4.55 -12.90
C LEU A 46 4.76 3.88 -12.73
N ARG A 47 4.10 4.16 -11.64
CA ARG A 47 2.75 3.67 -11.34
C ARG A 47 1.86 4.83 -10.92
N GLY A 48 0.64 4.87 -11.46
CA GLY A 48 -0.46 5.68 -10.96
C GLY A 48 -1.51 4.80 -10.32
N GLN A 49 -2.19 5.33 -9.30
CA GLN A 49 -3.30 4.64 -8.65
C GLN A 49 -4.42 5.61 -8.30
N ILE A 50 -5.65 5.12 -8.37
CA ILE A 50 -6.84 5.83 -7.93
C ILE A 50 -7.60 4.83 -7.07
N SER A 51 -8.01 5.25 -5.86
CA SER A 51 -8.84 4.42 -5.02
C SER A 51 -9.94 5.21 -4.31
N ARG A 52 -10.93 4.48 -3.84
CA ARG A 52 -12.01 4.99 -2.99
C ARG A 52 -12.23 4.00 -1.87
N ALA A 53 -12.29 4.50 -0.65
CA ALA A 53 -12.65 3.73 0.52
C ALA A 53 -13.91 4.30 1.15
N HIS A 54 -14.84 3.43 1.51
CA HIS A 54 -15.99 3.76 2.33
C HIS A 54 -15.86 3.02 3.66
N GLN A 55 -15.89 3.78 4.74
CA GLN A 55 -15.77 3.28 6.11
C GLN A 55 -17.06 3.56 6.87
N ARG A 56 -17.48 2.61 7.70
CA ARG A 56 -18.59 2.76 8.62
C ARG A 56 -18.20 2.20 9.96
N VAL A 57 -18.47 2.98 10.98
CA VAL A 57 -18.34 2.59 12.39
C VAL A 57 -19.75 2.46 12.92
N ASP A 58 -20.16 1.24 13.26
CA ASP A 58 -21.44 0.98 13.89
C ASP A 58 -21.25 1.06 15.40
N GLY A 59 -22.05 1.88 16.08
CA GLY A 59 -21.99 2.13 17.53
C GLY A 59 -23.00 3.18 17.95
N LEU A 60 -22.97 3.62 19.21
CA LEU A 60 -23.98 4.51 19.82
C LEU A 60 -24.22 5.82 19.03
N HIS A 61 -23.26 6.27 18.24
CA HIS A 61 -23.36 7.52 17.48
C HIS A 61 -23.10 7.39 15.97
N GLY A 62 -22.82 6.18 15.48
CA GLY A 62 -22.59 5.84 14.08
C GLY A 62 -21.74 6.89 13.34
N ALA A 63 -20.56 6.53 12.89
CA ALA A 63 -19.75 7.38 12.05
C ALA A 63 -19.54 6.75 10.68
N SER A 64 -19.42 7.56 9.64
CA SER A 64 -19.03 7.10 8.31
C SER A 64 -18.00 8.02 7.70
N GLY A 65 -17.10 7.45 6.90
CA GLY A 65 -16.07 8.19 6.17
C GLY A 65 -16.01 7.73 4.72
N ASP A 66 -15.87 8.70 3.83
CA ASP A 66 -15.55 8.50 2.43
C ASP A 66 -14.15 9.05 2.17
N ASN A 67 -13.26 8.21 1.67
CA ASN A 67 -11.91 8.59 1.29
C ASN A 67 -11.73 8.35 -0.21
N ARG A 68 -11.20 9.34 -0.91
CA ARG A 68 -10.66 9.21 -2.27
C ARG A 68 -9.18 9.43 -2.22
N SER A 69 -8.41 8.56 -2.87
CA SER A 69 -6.98 8.74 -2.98
C SER A 69 -6.50 8.67 -4.42
N TYR A 70 -5.49 9.46 -4.69
CA TYR A 70 -4.75 9.51 -5.94
C TYR A 70 -3.28 9.35 -5.58
N GLY A 71 -2.60 8.41 -6.21
CA GLY A 71 -1.20 8.15 -5.91
C GLY A 71 -0.36 8.01 -7.15
N ILE A 72 0.90 8.39 -7.03
CA ILE A 72 1.94 8.11 -8.00
C ILE A 72 3.11 7.43 -7.29
N ALA A 73 3.78 6.54 -7.99
CA ALA A 73 5.01 5.94 -7.49
C ALA A 73 6.02 5.76 -8.62
N ALA A 74 7.29 5.95 -8.30
CA ALA A 74 8.41 5.58 -9.14
C ALA A 74 9.15 4.43 -8.47
N TYR A 75 9.62 3.49 -9.27
CA TYR A 75 10.39 2.36 -8.74
C TYR A 75 11.59 2.04 -9.62
N ALA A 76 12.63 1.52 -8.97
CA ALA A 76 13.84 1.03 -9.61
C ALA A 76 14.18 -0.34 -9.04
N THR A 77 14.27 -1.33 -9.90
CA THR A 77 14.65 -2.69 -9.55
C THR A 77 15.99 -3.03 -10.19
N TRP A 78 16.95 -3.40 -9.39
CA TRP A 78 18.22 -3.95 -9.82
C TRP A 78 18.25 -5.46 -9.55
N GLN A 79 18.74 -6.23 -10.52
CA GLN A 79 18.92 -7.67 -10.40
C GLN A 79 20.32 -8.04 -10.88
N HIS A 80 21.00 -8.90 -10.13
CA HIS A 80 22.32 -9.42 -10.45
C HIS A 80 22.25 -10.92 -10.81
N ALA A 81 23.12 -11.36 -11.71
CA ALA A 81 23.18 -12.76 -12.18
C ALA A 81 23.34 -13.78 -11.06
N GLU A 82 24.03 -13.43 -9.97
CA GLU A 82 24.20 -14.30 -8.78
C GLU A 82 22.96 -14.39 -7.89
N GLY A 83 21.83 -13.82 -8.33
CA GLY A 83 20.55 -13.88 -7.65
C GLY A 83 20.27 -12.75 -6.67
N TRP A 84 21.17 -11.78 -6.49
CA TRP A 84 20.90 -10.57 -5.71
C TRP A 84 19.88 -9.67 -6.41
N TYR A 85 19.04 -9.02 -5.64
CA TYR A 85 18.21 -7.93 -6.13
C TYR A 85 18.06 -6.82 -5.08
N ALA A 86 17.77 -5.64 -5.58
CA ALA A 86 17.37 -4.50 -4.78
C ALA A 86 16.21 -3.79 -5.47
N ASP A 87 15.16 -3.48 -4.72
CA ASP A 87 13.98 -2.77 -5.20
C ASP A 87 13.74 -1.52 -4.36
N THR A 88 13.69 -0.37 -5.03
CA THR A 88 13.45 0.93 -4.41
C THR A 88 12.16 1.50 -4.94
N VAL A 89 11.25 1.91 -4.05
CA VAL A 89 9.97 2.53 -4.39
C VAL A 89 9.88 3.88 -3.71
N LEU A 90 9.58 4.92 -4.48
CA LEU A 90 9.19 6.24 -3.99
C LEU A 90 7.71 6.43 -4.29
N SER A 91 6.92 6.86 -3.31
CA SER A 91 5.50 7.07 -3.48
C SER A 91 5.06 8.43 -2.97
N TRP A 92 4.01 8.96 -3.58
CA TRP A 92 3.31 10.16 -3.17
C TRP A 92 1.83 9.98 -3.39
N ASP A 93 1.03 10.25 -2.35
CA ASP A 93 -0.41 10.07 -2.34
C ASP A 93 -1.13 11.32 -1.85
N TRP A 94 -2.26 11.63 -2.48
CA TRP A 94 -3.21 12.68 -2.07
C TRP A 94 -4.51 12.02 -1.62
N TYR A 95 -5.08 12.55 -0.54
CA TYR A 95 -6.28 12.05 0.08
C TYR A 95 -7.31 13.15 0.23
N ASP A 96 -8.52 12.89 -0.28
CA ASP A 96 -9.73 13.69 -0.03
C ASP A 96 -10.62 12.91 0.92
N GLN A 97 -10.84 13.44 2.11
CA GLN A 97 -11.59 12.75 3.15
C GLN A 97 -12.83 13.54 3.56
N ASN A 98 -13.95 12.82 3.67
CA ASN A 98 -15.21 13.34 4.16
C ASN A 98 -15.68 12.49 5.33
N LEU A 99 -15.90 13.12 6.46
CA LEU A 99 -16.34 12.49 7.70
C LEU A 99 -17.77 12.93 8.02
N LYS A 100 -18.57 11.99 8.48
CA LYS A 100 -19.94 12.21 8.95
C LYS A 100 -20.12 11.49 10.26
N THR A 101 -20.55 12.18 11.29
CA THR A 101 -20.86 11.64 12.59
C THR A 101 -22.05 12.34 13.20
N ARG A 102 -22.46 11.97 14.40
CA ARG A 102 -23.53 12.60 15.16
C ARG A 102 -23.04 12.91 16.56
N MET A 103 -23.47 14.02 17.12
CA MET A 103 -23.28 14.34 18.52
C MET A 103 -24.19 13.47 19.41
N LEU A 104 -23.96 13.56 20.74
CA LEU A 104 -24.78 12.85 21.74
C LEU A 104 -26.27 13.20 21.69
N ASP A 105 -26.59 14.43 21.28
CA ASP A 105 -27.97 14.92 21.08
C ASP A 105 -28.59 14.54 19.71
N GLY A 106 -27.84 13.76 18.87
CA GLY A 106 -28.26 13.36 17.54
C GLY A 106 -27.96 14.37 16.42
N THR A 107 -27.41 15.55 16.74
CA THR A 107 -27.07 16.58 15.76
C THR A 107 -26.01 16.05 14.77
N PRO A 108 -26.26 16.14 13.42
CA PRO A 108 -25.30 15.69 12.45
C PRO A 108 -24.07 16.62 12.38
N VAL A 109 -22.87 16.05 12.35
CA VAL A 109 -21.60 16.74 12.23
C VAL A 109 -20.87 16.25 11.00
N HIS A 110 -20.37 17.17 10.20
CA HIS A 110 -19.62 16.92 8.98
C HIS A 110 -18.25 17.59 9.07
N GLY A 111 -17.24 16.88 8.57
CA GLY A 111 -15.90 17.40 8.36
C GLY A 111 -15.35 16.95 7.02
N SER A 112 -14.61 17.81 6.34
CA SER A 112 -13.90 17.45 5.12
C SER A 112 -12.50 18.04 5.18
N TYR A 113 -11.52 17.25 4.76
CA TYR A 113 -10.13 17.67 4.73
C TYR A 113 -9.36 16.99 3.62
N HIS A 114 -8.24 17.62 3.26
CA HIS A 114 -7.27 17.08 2.32
C HIS A 114 -5.97 16.79 3.07
N SER A 115 -5.35 15.66 2.77
CA SER A 115 -4.02 15.35 3.26
C SER A 115 -3.17 14.71 2.16
N TYR A 116 -1.88 14.61 2.38
CA TYR A 116 -0.97 13.96 1.47
C TYR A 116 0.08 13.17 2.27
N ALA A 117 0.59 12.13 1.64
CA ALA A 117 1.60 11.28 2.21
C ALA A 117 2.74 11.04 1.20
N GLY A 118 3.93 10.88 1.73
CA GLY A 118 5.09 10.46 0.97
C GLY A 118 5.73 9.24 1.59
N GLY A 119 6.39 8.42 0.78
CA GLY A 119 7.05 7.23 1.29
C GLY A 119 8.22 6.78 0.45
N ILE A 120 9.15 6.13 1.09
CA ILE A 120 10.25 5.40 0.47
C ILE A 120 10.29 3.98 1.04
N SER A 121 10.46 3.01 0.17
CA SER A 121 10.64 1.61 0.54
C SER A 121 11.86 1.05 -0.18
N GLN A 122 12.69 0.33 0.56
CA GLN A 122 13.83 -0.38 0.05
C GLN A 122 13.73 -1.83 0.43
N GLU A 123 13.74 -2.73 -0.56
CA GLU A 123 13.81 -4.17 -0.37
C GLU A 123 15.13 -4.68 -0.96
N VAL A 124 15.74 -5.64 -0.30
CA VAL A 124 16.91 -6.37 -0.79
C VAL A 124 16.72 -7.84 -0.52
N GLY A 125 17.16 -8.66 -1.45
CA GLY A 125 17.09 -10.12 -1.29
C GLY A 125 18.10 -10.84 -2.16
N ARG A 126 18.17 -12.14 -1.95
CA ARG A 126 19.03 -13.00 -2.77
C ARG A 126 18.35 -14.34 -3.00
N MET A 127 18.24 -14.73 -4.26
CA MET A 127 17.72 -16.03 -4.65
C MET A 127 18.86 -17.04 -4.76
N PHE A 128 18.83 -18.05 -3.90
CA PHE A 128 19.71 -19.22 -3.96
C PHE A 128 19.00 -20.34 -4.71
N ARG A 129 19.57 -20.80 -5.81
CA ARG A 129 19.05 -21.89 -6.62
C ARG A 129 19.89 -23.13 -6.42
N PHE A 130 19.23 -24.29 -6.32
CA PHE A 130 19.84 -25.59 -6.15
C PHE A 130 19.59 -26.48 -7.38
N ASP A 131 20.47 -27.40 -7.66
CA ASP A 131 20.45 -28.29 -8.85
C ASP A 131 19.16 -29.13 -8.97
N ASN A 132 18.50 -29.39 -7.84
CA ASN A 132 17.26 -30.16 -7.77
C ASN A 132 16.01 -29.32 -8.08
N GLY A 133 16.17 -28.06 -8.57
CA GLY A 133 15.11 -27.13 -8.87
C GLY A 133 14.54 -26.39 -7.65
N LEU A 134 15.01 -26.68 -6.43
CA LEU A 134 14.66 -25.93 -5.23
C LEU A 134 15.25 -24.52 -5.31
N PHE A 135 14.54 -23.51 -4.80
CA PHE A 135 15.10 -22.20 -4.54
C PHE A 135 14.65 -21.66 -3.18
N ILE A 136 15.51 -20.86 -2.59
CA ILE A 136 15.26 -20.15 -1.32
C ILE A 136 15.65 -18.70 -1.54
N GLU A 137 14.78 -17.76 -1.12
CA GLU A 137 15.00 -16.33 -1.29
C GLU A 137 14.69 -15.60 0.01
N PRO A 138 15.69 -15.33 0.86
CA PRO A 138 15.56 -14.42 1.98
C PRO A 138 15.43 -12.99 1.49
N GLN A 139 14.57 -12.20 2.17
CA GLN A 139 14.23 -10.83 1.84
C GLN A 139 14.25 -9.96 3.09
N LEU A 140 14.74 -8.74 2.95
CA LEU A 140 14.64 -7.69 3.97
C LEU A 140 14.09 -6.43 3.32
N GLN A 141 13.13 -5.80 3.97
CA GLN A 141 12.54 -4.55 3.51
C GLN A 141 12.50 -3.55 4.67
N LEU A 142 12.81 -2.29 4.35
CA LEU A 142 12.63 -1.15 5.22
C LEU A 142 11.78 -0.12 4.47
N SER A 143 10.73 0.36 5.12
CA SER A 143 9.82 1.35 4.55
C SER A 143 9.62 2.48 5.54
N TRP A 144 9.74 3.72 5.07
CA TRP A 144 9.42 4.91 5.82
C TRP A 144 8.30 5.68 5.11
N TYR A 145 7.30 6.07 5.88
CA TYR A 145 6.15 6.85 5.42
C TYR A 145 5.96 8.07 6.29
N TRP A 146 5.58 9.15 5.67
CA TRP A 146 5.18 10.40 6.28
C TRP A 146 3.79 10.80 5.77
N ILE A 147 2.93 11.21 6.68
CA ILE A 147 1.57 11.67 6.39
C ILE A 147 1.43 13.05 6.98
N LYS A 148 1.05 14.01 6.14
CA LYS A 148 0.78 15.38 6.57
C LYS A 148 -0.40 15.40 7.53
N GLY A 149 -0.21 16.06 8.64
CA GLY A 149 -1.27 16.42 9.57
C GLY A 149 -2.36 17.27 8.94
N MET A 150 -3.43 17.46 9.64
CA MET A 150 -4.59 18.18 9.13
C MET A 150 -5.15 19.13 10.16
N ASP A 151 -5.58 20.30 9.68
CA ASP A 151 -6.36 21.28 10.42
C ASP A 151 -7.69 21.48 9.71
N PHE A 152 -8.79 21.29 10.41
CA PHE A 152 -10.10 21.59 9.86
C PHE A 152 -11.12 21.88 10.95
N THR A 153 -12.11 22.72 10.62
CA THR A 153 -13.24 22.99 11.49
C THR A 153 -14.45 22.18 11.04
N THR A 154 -15.06 21.48 11.95
CA THR A 154 -16.30 20.72 11.71
C THR A 154 -17.51 21.63 11.60
N SER A 155 -18.62 21.14 11.06
CA SER A 155 -19.86 21.93 10.86
C SER A 155 -20.49 22.47 12.15
N ASN A 156 -20.13 21.93 13.30
CA ASN A 156 -20.55 22.40 14.62
C ASN A 156 -19.56 23.35 15.29
N GLY A 157 -18.51 23.80 14.57
CA GLY A 157 -17.51 24.75 15.06
C GLY A 157 -16.40 24.14 15.91
N MET A 158 -16.26 22.82 15.92
CA MET A 158 -15.14 22.17 16.62
C MET A 158 -13.92 22.18 15.71
N ASP A 159 -12.81 22.70 16.18
CA ASP A 159 -11.52 22.65 15.51
C ASP A 159 -10.84 21.32 15.78
N VAL A 160 -10.35 20.68 14.73
CA VAL A 160 -9.58 19.44 14.77
C VAL A 160 -8.21 19.73 14.22
N ASP A 161 -7.21 19.56 15.04
CA ASP A 161 -5.79 19.71 14.72
C ASP A 161 -5.10 18.35 14.94
N GLN A 162 -4.41 17.87 13.95
CA GLN A 162 -3.64 16.63 13.99
C GLN A 162 -2.25 16.85 13.41
N ASP A 163 -1.24 16.55 14.19
CA ASP A 163 0.16 16.62 13.80
C ASP A 163 0.52 15.66 12.66
N ASP A 164 1.65 15.92 12.01
CA ASP A 164 2.26 15.04 11.03
C ASP A 164 2.57 13.67 11.67
N ALA A 165 2.29 12.61 10.94
CA ALA A 165 2.56 11.24 11.38
C ALA A 165 3.69 10.61 10.56
N HIS A 166 4.55 9.86 11.23
CA HIS A 166 5.63 9.10 10.61
C HIS A 166 5.54 7.63 10.98
N ALA A 167 5.82 6.75 10.05
CA ALA A 167 5.87 5.32 10.26
C ALA A 167 7.13 4.72 9.65
N LEU A 168 7.88 3.96 10.45
CA LEU A 168 9.00 3.15 10.00
C LEU A 168 8.65 1.68 10.18
N THR A 169 8.72 0.90 9.12
CA THR A 169 8.36 -0.51 9.12
C THR A 169 9.50 -1.35 8.55
N GLY A 170 9.94 -2.35 9.30
CA GLY A 170 10.87 -3.38 8.86
C GLY A 170 10.13 -4.68 8.60
N ARG A 171 10.47 -5.38 7.52
CA ARG A 171 9.95 -6.70 7.17
C ARG A 171 11.11 -7.63 6.84
N ALA A 172 11.10 -8.85 7.39
CA ALA A 172 11.93 -9.96 6.97
C ALA A 172 11.04 -11.05 6.38
N GLY A 173 11.44 -11.62 5.27
CA GLY A 173 10.69 -12.64 4.55
C GLY A 173 11.59 -13.77 4.06
N LEU A 174 10.98 -14.91 3.81
CA LEU A 174 11.61 -16.06 3.18
C LEU A 174 10.65 -16.67 2.17
N VAL A 175 11.06 -16.72 0.90
CA VAL A 175 10.34 -17.45 -0.15
C VAL A 175 11.05 -18.78 -0.36
N VAL A 176 10.29 -19.87 -0.37
CA VAL A 176 10.80 -21.21 -0.71
C VAL A 176 9.91 -21.78 -1.81
N GLY A 177 10.53 -22.26 -2.87
CA GLY A 177 9.79 -22.85 -3.98
C GLY A 177 10.62 -23.91 -4.70
N LYS A 178 9.93 -24.66 -5.56
CA LYS A 178 10.57 -25.66 -6.40
C LYS A 178 10.06 -25.56 -7.83
N LYS A 179 10.98 -25.46 -8.76
CA LYS A 179 10.69 -25.54 -10.19
C LYS A 179 10.73 -27.00 -10.63
N TRP A 180 9.65 -27.46 -11.28
CA TRP A 180 9.61 -28.75 -11.95
C TRP A 180 9.62 -28.52 -13.45
N ASP A 181 10.58 -29.07 -14.15
CA ASP A 181 10.58 -29.11 -15.60
C ASP A 181 9.69 -30.30 -16.04
N LEU A 182 8.47 -30.00 -16.46
CA LEU A 182 7.59 -30.99 -17.05
C LEU A 182 7.90 -31.11 -18.55
N ASP A 183 8.14 -32.33 -19.00
CA ASP A 183 8.39 -32.68 -20.41
C ASP A 183 7.18 -32.33 -21.28
N ASN A 184 6.92 -31.08 -21.56
CA ASN A 184 6.00 -30.51 -22.54
C ASN A 184 5.75 -29.00 -22.27
N SER A 185 6.79 -28.18 -22.19
CA SER A 185 6.67 -26.71 -22.27
C SER A 185 5.66 -26.04 -21.30
N ARG A 186 5.29 -26.70 -20.19
CA ARG A 186 4.41 -26.14 -19.16
C ARG A 186 5.19 -25.96 -17.86
N TYR A 187 5.20 -24.74 -17.34
CA TYR A 187 5.81 -24.40 -16.07
C TYR A 187 4.69 -24.17 -15.04
N PHE A 188 4.86 -24.72 -13.82
CA PHE A 188 4.10 -24.32 -12.64
C PHE A 188 5.08 -23.64 -11.67
N GLN A 189 4.75 -22.44 -11.27
CA GLN A 189 5.42 -21.70 -10.19
C GLN A 189 4.53 -21.66 -8.96
#